data_15d5ca481bd62429b9e3161f29a83d43
#
_entry.id   15d5ca481bd62429b9e3161f29a83d43
#
_cell.length_a   1.000
_cell.length_b   1.000
_cell.length_c   1.000
_cell.angle_alpha   90.00
_cell.angle_beta   90.00
_cell.angle_gamma   90.00
#
_symmetry.space_group_name_H-M   'P 1'
#
loop_
_entity.id
_entity.type
_entity.pdbx_description
1 polymer ?
#
loop_
_entity_poly.entity_id
_entity_poly.type
_entity_poly.pdbx_seq_one_letter_code
_entity_poly.pdbx_strand_id
1 'polypeptide(L)'
;MGKYILALDQGTTSSRAILFDSEQNILAIRQHELTQHYPHEGWVEQDPMEIWSTQYAAMLEVLAAADVSPSDVAGIGITNQRETTILWDKNTGRPIHNAIVWQCRRTADIVDRLVQDGLSGHIRCTTGLVPDAYFSGTKIKWLLDHVEGAREKAERGEILFGTVDSWLVWKLTGGKVHITDATNAARTMIFDIHRLDWDDTLLEALDIPRAMLPRVCSSSEVYGSVSLPGGDIPIAGIAGDQQAALFGQTCFAAGDAKNTYGTGCFLLMNTGTTACESKNGLLTTIGIQISGETQYALEGSVFVGGAVIQWLRDEMRFFSESRDAEYYASKVKDTGGVYLVPAFTGLGAPHWDMYARGCLIGLTRGTTREHIIRAAQESIAYQVNDLLTAMKRDTGTALSSLSVDGGASRDSFLMQFQSDISDCTIRRPVIRETTALGACYLAGLATGVWHSREELKQLWRCDTLYAPSMDENKRRKLLSGWDKAVGRSLDWAEH
;
A
#
# COMPACT_ATOMS: atom_id res chain seq x y z
N MET A 1 -28.88 -16.24 -3.83
CA MET A 1 -27.49 -15.76 -3.89
C MET A 1 -27.53 -14.28 -3.61
N GLY A 2 -26.71 -13.77 -2.71
CA GLY A 2 -26.64 -12.33 -2.42
C GLY A 2 -26.29 -11.53 -3.66
N LYS A 3 -26.79 -10.31 -3.73
CA LYS A 3 -26.67 -9.43 -4.91
C LYS A 3 -25.57 -8.39 -4.76
N TYR A 4 -25.07 -8.23 -3.53
CA TYR A 4 -24.16 -7.14 -3.17
C TYR A 4 -22.89 -7.69 -2.56
N ILE A 5 -21.81 -6.93 -2.66
CA ILE A 5 -20.54 -7.23 -2.00
C ILE A 5 -20.13 -6.04 -1.17
N LEU A 6 -19.71 -6.32 0.05
CA LEU A 6 -19.26 -5.34 1.01
C LEU A 6 -17.73 -5.35 1.08
N ALA A 7 -17.09 -4.23 0.76
CA ALA A 7 -15.67 -4.05 0.94
C ALA A 7 -15.38 -3.27 2.23
N LEU A 8 -14.50 -3.81 3.07
CA LEU A 8 -13.94 -3.15 4.25
C LEU A 8 -12.51 -2.71 3.92
N ASP A 9 -12.28 -1.42 3.90
CA ASP A 9 -10.99 -0.80 3.56
C ASP A 9 -10.43 -0.11 4.81
N GLN A 10 -9.51 -0.80 5.47
CA GLN A 10 -8.85 -0.33 6.68
C GLN A 10 -7.54 0.39 6.34
N GLY A 11 -7.63 1.66 6.04
CA GLY A 11 -6.46 2.50 5.77
C GLY A 11 -5.70 2.92 7.02
N THR A 12 -4.61 3.65 6.83
CA THR A 12 -3.80 4.17 7.95
C THR A 12 -4.53 5.25 8.74
N THR A 13 -5.29 6.11 8.07
CA THR A 13 -5.95 7.27 8.71
C THR A 13 -7.46 7.13 8.85
N SER A 14 -8.04 6.07 8.29
CA SER A 14 -9.48 5.88 8.33
C SER A 14 -9.89 4.43 8.11
N SER A 15 -11.04 4.06 8.70
CA SER A 15 -11.78 2.84 8.43
C SER A 15 -12.92 3.15 7.47
N ARG A 16 -13.03 2.42 6.38
CA ARG A 16 -14.02 2.64 5.34
C ARG A 16 -14.80 1.38 5.02
N ALA A 17 -16.08 1.51 4.72
CA ALA A 17 -16.92 0.45 4.19
C ALA A 17 -17.62 0.94 2.92
N ILE A 18 -17.61 0.12 1.87
CA ILE A 18 -18.21 0.42 0.57
C ILE A 18 -19.06 -0.76 0.14
N LEU A 19 -20.30 -0.50 -0.23
CA LEU A 19 -21.21 -1.50 -0.75
C LEU A 19 -21.30 -1.38 -2.28
N PHE A 20 -21.02 -2.51 -2.96
CA PHE A 20 -21.06 -2.63 -4.41
C PHE A 20 -22.19 -3.57 -4.85
N ASP A 21 -22.78 -3.28 -6.03
CA ASP A 21 -23.59 -4.27 -6.75
C ASP A 21 -22.73 -5.13 -7.71
N SER A 22 -23.36 -6.09 -8.39
CA SER A 22 -22.70 -6.96 -9.37
C SER A 22 -22.19 -6.24 -10.63
N GLU A 23 -22.66 -5.01 -10.88
CA GLU A 23 -22.20 -4.15 -11.98
C GLU A 23 -21.09 -3.17 -11.53
N GLN A 24 -20.61 -3.32 -10.28
CA GLN A 24 -19.60 -2.46 -9.61
C GLN A 24 -20.10 -1.05 -9.27
N ASN A 25 -21.38 -0.77 -9.33
CA ASN A 25 -21.87 0.52 -8.87
C ASN A 25 -21.71 0.62 -7.35
N ILE A 26 -21.24 1.77 -6.89
CA ILE A 26 -21.14 2.08 -5.47
C ILE A 26 -22.53 2.55 -5.00
N LEU A 27 -23.13 1.79 -4.09
CA LEU A 27 -24.46 2.09 -3.53
C LEU A 27 -24.33 3.02 -2.31
N ALA A 28 -23.35 2.79 -1.47
CA ALA A 28 -23.08 3.61 -0.30
C ALA A 28 -21.61 3.52 0.12
N ILE A 29 -21.15 4.58 0.78
CA ILE A 29 -19.82 4.66 1.42
C ILE A 29 -20.01 5.21 2.83
N ARG A 30 -19.31 4.62 3.81
CA ARG A 30 -19.15 5.18 5.16
C ARG A 30 -17.70 5.12 5.58
N GLN A 31 -17.27 6.13 6.31
CA GLN A 31 -15.88 6.29 6.72
C GLN A 31 -15.80 6.96 8.09
N HIS A 32 -14.88 6.45 8.92
CA HIS A 32 -14.49 7.05 10.20
C HIS A 32 -12.98 7.29 10.21
N GLU A 33 -12.56 8.40 10.78
CA GLU A 33 -11.14 8.70 10.98
C GLU A 33 -10.57 7.86 12.12
N LEU A 34 -9.26 7.60 12.06
CA LEU A 34 -8.49 6.90 13.09
C LEU A 34 -7.49 7.82 13.76
N THR A 35 -7.42 7.74 15.07
CA THR A 35 -6.45 8.47 15.88
C THR A 35 -5.05 7.89 15.70
N GLN A 36 -4.08 8.77 15.40
CA GLN A 36 -2.66 8.41 15.40
C GLN A 36 -2.02 8.87 16.71
N HIS A 37 -1.26 7.98 17.34
CA HIS A 37 -0.51 8.27 18.56
C HIS A 37 0.98 8.33 18.27
N TYR A 38 1.65 9.37 18.76
CA TYR A 38 3.08 9.61 18.58
C TYR A 38 3.78 9.70 19.96
N PRO A 39 3.94 8.55 20.68
CA PRO A 39 4.45 8.57 22.05
C PRO A 39 5.91 9.02 22.16
N HIS A 40 6.71 8.82 21.14
CA HIS A 40 8.10 9.27 21.03
C HIS A 40 8.42 9.69 19.59
N GLU A 41 9.56 10.35 19.40
CA GLU A 41 10.05 10.69 18.06
C GLU A 41 10.23 9.42 17.20
N GLY A 42 9.68 9.44 15.99
CA GLY A 42 9.69 8.30 15.07
C GLY A 42 8.79 7.11 15.45
N TRP A 43 8.03 7.21 16.54
CA TRP A 43 7.08 6.17 16.94
C TRP A 43 5.66 6.53 16.47
N VAL A 44 4.97 5.52 15.92
CA VAL A 44 3.58 5.67 15.46
C VAL A 44 2.77 4.47 15.94
N GLU A 45 1.67 4.74 16.59
CA GLU A 45 0.76 3.73 17.16
C GLU A 45 -0.70 4.04 16.83
N GLN A 46 -1.52 2.98 16.87
CA GLN A 46 -2.97 3.04 16.78
C GLN A 46 -3.60 2.15 17.85
N ASP A 47 -4.79 2.50 18.33
CA ASP A 47 -5.55 1.61 19.21
C ASP A 47 -6.24 0.51 18.36
N PRO A 48 -5.91 -0.79 18.56
CA PRO A 48 -6.57 -1.86 17.84
C PRO A 48 -8.07 -1.95 18.10
N MET A 49 -8.54 -1.45 19.24
CA MET A 49 -9.97 -1.42 19.53
C MET A 49 -10.68 -0.30 18.78
N GLU A 50 -10.02 0.84 18.54
CA GLU A 50 -10.53 1.89 17.65
C GLU A 50 -10.59 1.40 16.20
N ILE A 51 -9.52 0.72 15.69
CA ILE A 51 -9.53 0.07 14.37
C ILE A 51 -10.76 -0.85 14.23
N TRP A 52 -10.99 -1.71 15.21
CA TRP A 52 -12.15 -2.62 15.21
C TRP A 52 -13.48 -1.87 15.25
N SER A 53 -13.66 -0.96 16.23
CA SER A 53 -14.96 -0.31 16.45
C SER A 53 -15.37 0.60 15.29
N THR A 54 -14.43 1.33 14.72
CA THR A 54 -14.69 2.22 13.57
C THR A 54 -14.96 1.43 12.29
N GLN A 55 -14.24 0.32 12.06
CA GLN A 55 -14.49 -0.54 10.89
C GLN A 55 -15.85 -1.26 11.02
N TYR A 56 -16.20 -1.74 12.21
CA TYR A 56 -17.48 -2.38 12.46
C TYR A 56 -18.64 -1.38 12.35
N ALA A 57 -18.49 -0.16 12.86
CA ALA A 57 -19.47 0.91 12.71
C ALA A 57 -19.69 1.26 11.23
N ALA A 58 -18.62 1.49 10.46
CA ALA A 58 -18.72 1.77 9.03
C ALA A 58 -19.44 0.64 8.27
N MET A 59 -19.20 -0.61 8.64
CA MET A 59 -19.86 -1.78 8.07
C MET A 59 -21.37 -1.75 8.31
N LEU A 60 -21.82 -1.49 9.54
CA LEU A 60 -23.26 -1.44 9.85
C LEU A 60 -23.94 -0.23 9.20
N GLU A 61 -23.28 0.93 9.25
CA GLU A 61 -23.80 2.18 8.69
C GLU A 61 -23.95 2.13 7.17
N VAL A 62 -23.06 1.45 6.45
CA VAL A 62 -23.16 1.36 4.99
C VAL A 62 -24.32 0.47 4.57
N LEU A 63 -24.59 -0.64 5.30
CA LEU A 63 -25.74 -1.50 5.07
C LEU A 63 -27.04 -0.74 5.34
N ALA A 64 -27.12 -0.04 6.47
CA ALA A 64 -28.28 0.77 6.82
C ALA A 64 -28.54 1.91 5.80
N ALA A 65 -27.49 2.58 5.33
CA ALA A 65 -27.62 3.67 4.37
C ALA A 65 -28.08 3.21 2.98
N ALA A 66 -27.74 1.98 2.61
CA ALA A 66 -28.18 1.37 1.36
C ALA A 66 -29.54 0.65 1.47
N ASP A 67 -30.12 0.55 2.67
CA ASP A 67 -31.31 -0.25 2.98
C ASP A 67 -31.18 -1.72 2.51
N VAL A 68 -29.97 -2.32 2.75
CA VAL A 68 -29.64 -3.68 2.33
C VAL A 68 -29.58 -4.60 3.54
N SER A 69 -30.33 -5.73 3.47
CA SER A 69 -30.25 -6.77 4.49
C SER A 69 -28.92 -7.54 4.42
N PRO A 70 -28.32 -7.93 5.57
CA PRO A 70 -27.16 -8.82 5.58
C PRO A 70 -27.33 -10.08 4.72
N SER A 71 -28.53 -10.67 4.65
CA SER A 71 -28.83 -11.85 3.80
C SER A 71 -28.70 -11.59 2.29
N ASP A 72 -28.74 -10.33 1.85
CA ASP A 72 -28.57 -9.94 0.44
C ASP A 72 -27.11 -9.70 0.06
N VAL A 73 -26.19 -9.68 1.04
CA VAL A 73 -24.76 -9.53 0.81
C VAL A 73 -24.13 -10.89 0.55
N ALA A 74 -23.54 -11.07 -0.62
CA ALA A 74 -22.88 -12.31 -1.03
C ALA A 74 -21.58 -12.57 -0.27
N GLY A 75 -20.86 -11.53 0.10
CA GLY A 75 -19.60 -11.65 0.83
C GLY A 75 -18.98 -10.33 1.23
N ILE A 76 -18.04 -10.42 2.17
CA ILE A 76 -17.18 -9.34 2.63
C ILE A 76 -15.78 -9.54 2.06
N GLY A 77 -15.24 -8.50 1.41
CA GLY A 77 -13.82 -8.38 1.09
C GLY A 77 -13.14 -7.42 2.06
N ILE A 78 -11.96 -7.78 2.55
CA ILE A 78 -11.14 -6.97 3.46
C ILE A 78 -9.87 -6.55 2.74
N THR A 79 -9.57 -5.27 2.81
CA THR A 79 -8.27 -4.73 2.44
C THR A 79 -7.77 -3.83 3.56
N ASN A 80 -6.46 -3.75 3.73
CA ASN A 80 -5.90 -3.10 4.91
C ASN A 80 -4.52 -2.49 4.65
N GLN A 81 -4.18 -1.45 5.45
CA GLN A 81 -2.81 -1.02 5.63
C GLN A 81 -1.95 -2.24 6.02
N ARG A 82 -0.84 -2.42 5.30
CA ARG A 82 0.04 -3.58 5.51
C ARG A 82 0.99 -3.35 6.68
N GLU A 83 1.70 -4.38 7.11
CA GLU A 83 2.81 -4.40 8.08
C GLU A 83 2.46 -3.92 9.50
N THR A 84 1.36 -3.21 9.70
CA THR A 84 0.90 -2.78 11.02
C THR A 84 0.65 -4.01 11.90
N THR A 85 1.30 -4.05 13.06
CA THR A 85 1.45 -5.24 13.89
C THR A 85 0.58 -5.15 15.12
N ILE A 86 -0.23 -6.17 15.35
CA ILE A 86 -1.13 -6.30 16.50
C ILE A 86 -0.88 -7.63 17.20
N LEU A 87 -0.69 -7.59 18.52
CA LEU A 87 -0.67 -8.76 19.38
C LEU A 87 -1.82 -8.71 20.37
N TRP A 88 -2.51 -9.85 20.56
CA TRP A 88 -3.64 -9.93 21.49
C TRP A 88 -3.68 -11.26 22.24
N ASP A 89 -4.26 -11.22 23.42
CA ASP A 89 -4.49 -12.41 24.24
C ASP A 89 -5.67 -13.20 23.64
N LYS A 90 -5.42 -14.46 23.29
CA LYS A 90 -6.37 -15.37 22.66
C LYS A 90 -7.63 -15.62 23.49
N ASN A 91 -7.47 -15.66 24.81
CA ASN A 91 -8.55 -16.03 25.72
C ASN A 91 -9.51 -14.87 26.00
N THR A 92 -8.95 -13.64 26.06
CA THR A 92 -9.72 -12.43 26.35
C THR A 92 -10.10 -11.63 25.11
N GLY A 93 -9.39 -11.85 24.00
CA GLY A 93 -9.53 -11.06 22.77
C GLY A 93 -9.08 -9.60 22.93
N ARG A 94 -8.29 -9.28 23.96
CA ARG A 94 -7.78 -7.93 24.21
C ARG A 94 -6.38 -7.76 23.66
N PRO A 95 -6.10 -6.65 22.95
CA PRO A 95 -4.73 -6.29 22.58
C PRO A 95 -3.85 -6.17 23.82
N ILE A 96 -2.59 -6.59 23.72
CA ILE A 96 -1.62 -6.46 24.84
C ILE A 96 -0.87 -5.12 24.79
N HIS A 97 -0.95 -4.42 23.66
CA HIS A 97 -0.34 -3.12 23.41
C HIS A 97 -1.09 -2.42 22.26
N ASN A 98 -0.87 -1.12 22.04
CA ASN A 98 -1.28 -0.45 20.82
C ASN A 98 -0.66 -1.14 19.59
N ALA A 99 -1.33 -1.09 18.46
CA ALA A 99 -0.79 -1.53 17.17
C ALA A 99 0.44 -0.69 16.81
N ILE A 100 1.55 -1.33 16.46
CA ILE A 100 2.73 -0.63 15.94
C ILE A 100 2.54 -0.45 14.44
N VAL A 101 2.37 0.79 14.00
CA VAL A 101 2.06 1.15 12.62
C VAL A 101 3.27 0.95 11.72
N TRP A 102 3.05 0.67 10.44
CA TRP A 102 4.08 0.45 9.43
C TRP A 102 5.11 1.59 9.33
N GLN A 103 4.72 2.83 9.63
CA GLN A 103 5.59 4.01 9.63
C GLN A 103 6.56 4.08 10.82
N CYS A 104 6.31 3.29 11.87
CA CYS A 104 7.06 3.36 13.12
C CYS A 104 8.50 2.86 12.96
N ARG A 105 9.47 3.64 13.46
CA ARG A 105 10.91 3.37 13.33
C ARG A 105 11.56 2.81 14.61
N ARG A 106 10.76 2.51 15.67
CA ARG A 106 11.28 2.06 17.00
C ARG A 106 12.13 0.81 16.97
N THR A 107 12.06 0.01 15.92
CA THR A 107 12.75 -1.28 15.80
C THR A 107 14.00 -1.22 14.92
N ALA A 108 14.52 -0.02 14.66
CA ALA A 108 15.72 0.16 13.82
C ALA A 108 16.94 -0.60 14.37
N ASP A 109 17.11 -0.61 15.71
CA ASP A 109 18.20 -1.32 16.39
C ASP A 109 18.10 -2.87 16.22
N ILE A 110 16.89 -3.41 16.11
CA ILE A 110 16.67 -4.83 15.81
C ILE A 110 17.08 -5.14 14.36
N VAL A 111 16.76 -4.22 13.43
CA VAL A 111 17.19 -4.33 12.03
C VAL A 111 18.70 -4.33 11.93
N ASP A 112 19.38 -3.42 12.63
CA ASP A 112 20.85 -3.31 12.62
C ASP A 112 21.49 -4.62 13.10
N ARG A 113 20.92 -5.26 14.12
CA ARG A 113 21.38 -6.60 14.59
C ARG A 113 21.22 -7.67 13.52
N LEU A 114 20.06 -7.76 12.85
CA LEU A 114 19.86 -8.71 11.76
C LEU A 114 20.87 -8.53 10.62
N VAL A 115 21.22 -7.28 10.30
CA VAL A 115 22.25 -6.95 9.31
C VAL A 115 23.64 -7.40 9.80
N GLN A 116 24.01 -7.10 11.06
CA GLN A 116 25.29 -7.50 11.68
C GLN A 116 25.44 -9.01 11.75
N ASP A 117 24.34 -9.74 12.01
CA ASP A 117 24.28 -11.21 12.04
C ASP A 117 24.33 -11.84 10.63
N GLY A 118 24.42 -11.02 9.59
CA GLY A 118 24.57 -11.47 8.19
C GLY A 118 23.29 -11.97 7.52
N LEU A 119 22.12 -11.70 8.09
CA LEU A 119 20.84 -12.21 7.60
C LEU A 119 20.26 -11.45 6.40
N SER A 120 20.88 -10.34 5.99
CA SER A 120 20.37 -9.49 4.88
C SER A 120 20.15 -10.27 3.58
N GLY A 121 21.08 -11.18 3.24
CA GLY A 121 20.96 -12.04 2.05
C GLY A 121 19.79 -13.03 2.16
N HIS A 122 19.66 -13.69 3.33
CA HIS A 122 18.57 -14.63 3.58
C HIS A 122 17.21 -13.93 3.55
N ILE A 123 17.06 -12.78 4.22
CA ILE A 123 15.83 -11.96 4.18
C ILE A 123 15.47 -11.66 2.74
N ARG A 124 16.40 -11.16 1.94
CA ARG A 124 16.14 -10.79 0.54
C ARG A 124 15.71 -12.00 -0.30
N CYS A 125 16.45 -13.09 -0.23
CA CYS A 125 16.18 -14.27 -1.06
C CYS A 125 14.87 -14.97 -0.66
N THR A 126 14.56 -15.02 0.65
CA THR A 126 13.41 -15.76 1.17
C THR A 126 12.12 -14.94 1.11
N THR A 127 12.20 -13.66 1.52
CA THR A 127 11.00 -12.83 1.68
C THR A 127 10.77 -11.84 0.53
N GLY A 128 11.80 -11.63 -0.32
CA GLY A 128 11.79 -10.59 -1.36
C GLY A 128 11.95 -9.16 -0.82
N LEU A 129 12.10 -8.99 0.50
CA LEU A 129 12.18 -7.70 1.19
C LEU A 129 13.63 -7.35 1.53
N VAL A 130 13.82 -6.14 2.03
CA VAL A 130 15.08 -5.68 2.63
C VAL A 130 14.93 -5.63 4.16
N PRO A 131 16.03 -5.74 4.93
CA PRO A 131 15.96 -5.49 6.38
C PRO A 131 15.53 -4.04 6.63
N ASP A 132 14.35 -3.84 7.18
CA ASP A 132 13.84 -2.51 7.53
C ASP A 132 12.78 -2.60 8.64
N ALA A 133 12.70 -1.59 9.50
CA ALA A 133 11.70 -1.44 10.55
C ALA A 133 10.26 -1.28 10.02
N TYR A 134 10.11 -1.10 8.72
CA TYR A 134 8.83 -1.04 8.01
C TYR A 134 8.01 -2.32 8.22
N PHE A 135 8.66 -3.50 8.18
CA PHE A 135 8.01 -4.81 8.17
C PHE A 135 7.65 -5.32 9.57
N SER A 136 6.71 -6.28 9.67
CA SER A 136 6.12 -6.69 10.94
C SER A 136 7.06 -7.46 11.87
N GLY A 137 8.00 -8.26 11.35
CA GLY A 137 8.80 -9.20 12.14
C GLY A 137 9.54 -8.56 13.31
N THR A 138 10.20 -7.41 13.07
CA THR A 138 10.93 -6.68 14.13
C THR A 138 9.99 -6.07 15.17
N LYS A 139 8.76 -5.69 14.77
CA LYS A 139 7.73 -5.15 15.68
C LYS A 139 7.17 -6.24 16.59
N ILE A 140 7.00 -7.47 16.06
CA ILE A 140 6.60 -8.63 16.88
C ILE A 140 7.65 -8.88 17.96
N LYS A 141 8.93 -8.96 17.59
CA LYS A 141 10.03 -9.11 18.53
C LYS A 141 10.02 -8.02 19.59
N TRP A 142 9.90 -6.76 19.17
CA TRP A 142 9.86 -5.64 20.11
C TRP A 142 8.74 -5.78 21.14
N LEU A 143 7.52 -6.14 20.69
CA LEU A 143 6.38 -6.34 21.58
C LEU A 143 6.60 -7.48 22.57
N LEU A 144 7.18 -8.61 22.13
CA LEU A 144 7.49 -9.75 22.99
C LEU A 144 8.56 -9.42 24.04
N ASP A 145 9.51 -8.54 23.70
CA ASP A 145 10.60 -8.14 24.59
C ASP A 145 10.21 -7.03 25.59
N HIS A 146 9.23 -6.20 25.27
CA HIS A 146 8.90 -5.00 26.06
C HIS A 146 7.57 -5.07 26.80
N VAL A 147 6.67 -5.98 26.43
CA VAL A 147 5.40 -6.17 27.15
C VAL A 147 5.57 -7.27 28.18
N GLU A 148 5.39 -6.96 29.47
CA GLU A 148 5.58 -7.89 30.56
C GLU A 148 4.74 -9.16 30.40
N GLY A 149 5.40 -10.33 30.48
CA GLY A 149 4.78 -11.66 30.36
C GLY A 149 4.28 -12.02 28.96
N ALA A 150 4.54 -11.18 27.94
CA ALA A 150 4.10 -11.46 26.58
C ALA A 150 4.79 -12.67 25.97
N ARG A 151 6.11 -12.81 26.18
CA ARG A 151 6.92 -13.90 25.64
C ARG A 151 6.48 -15.26 26.19
N GLU A 152 6.38 -15.40 27.50
CA GLU A 152 5.96 -16.64 28.14
C GLU A 152 4.53 -17.07 27.73
N LYS A 153 3.65 -16.09 27.53
CA LYS A 153 2.30 -16.35 27.02
C LYS A 153 2.30 -16.74 25.55
N ALA A 154 3.16 -16.13 24.73
CA ALA A 154 3.29 -16.47 23.31
C ALA A 154 3.83 -17.90 23.12
N GLU A 155 4.83 -18.31 23.92
CA GLU A 155 5.36 -19.67 23.94
C GLU A 155 4.30 -20.72 24.30
N ARG A 156 3.35 -20.36 25.18
CA ARG A 156 2.19 -21.22 25.53
C ARG A 156 1.05 -21.16 24.50
N GLY A 157 1.18 -20.34 23.42
CA GLY A 157 0.15 -20.15 22.42
C GLY A 157 -1.08 -19.36 22.92
N GLU A 158 -0.91 -18.55 23.96
CA GLU A 158 -1.95 -17.69 24.54
C GLU A 158 -1.99 -16.29 23.91
N ILE A 159 -0.90 -15.86 23.27
CA ILE A 159 -0.84 -14.62 22.49
C ILE A 159 -0.90 -14.97 21.00
N LEU A 160 -1.69 -14.23 20.27
CA LEU A 160 -1.78 -14.29 18.81
C LEU A 160 -1.20 -13.03 18.19
N PHE A 161 -0.58 -13.21 17.03
CA PHE A 161 -0.13 -12.14 16.14
C PHE A 161 -1.06 -12.02 14.94
N GLY A 162 -1.23 -10.81 14.44
CA GLY A 162 -1.79 -10.52 13.14
C GLY A 162 -1.43 -9.15 12.63
N THR A 163 -1.47 -9.02 11.33
CA THR A 163 -1.68 -7.76 10.64
C THR A 163 -3.15 -7.36 10.78
N VAL A 164 -3.53 -6.20 10.27
CA VAL A 164 -4.88 -5.66 10.50
C VAL A 164 -5.99 -6.58 9.97
N ASP A 165 -5.77 -7.26 8.85
CA ASP A 165 -6.69 -8.27 8.31
C ASP A 165 -6.99 -9.39 9.30
N SER A 166 -5.93 -9.98 9.89
CA SER A 166 -6.09 -11.05 10.89
C SER A 166 -6.88 -10.57 12.11
N TRP A 167 -6.61 -9.36 12.58
CA TRP A 167 -7.34 -8.74 13.68
C TRP A 167 -8.82 -8.57 13.35
N LEU A 168 -9.14 -8.01 12.18
CA LEU A 168 -10.51 -7.81 11.74
C LEU A 168 -11.27 -9.14 11.58
N VAL A 169 -10.65 -10.14 10.94
CA VAL A 169 -11.24 -11.48 10.81
C VAL A 169 -11.49 -12.11 12.17
N TRP A 170 -10.51 -12.04 13.08
CA TRP A 170 -10.66 -12.54 14.45
C TRP A 170 -11.86 -11.89 15.15
N LYS A 171 -11.99 -10.58 15.08
CA LYS A 171 -13.08 -9.83 15.71
C LYS A 171 -14.43 -10.13 15.05
N LEU A 172 -14.51 -10.12 13.73
CA LEU A 172 -15.73 -10.38 12.95
C LEU A 172 -16.27 -11.79 13.19
N THR A 173 -15.40 -12.77 13.39
CA THR A 173 -15.78 -14.18 13.62
C THR A 173 -15.95 -14.53 15.10
N GLY A 174 -15.88 -13.55 16.01
CA GLY A 174 -15.99 -13.78 17.45
C GLY A 174 -14.88 -14.68 18.01
N GLY A 175 -13.67 -14.55 17.51
CA GLY A 175 -12.49 -15.29 17.97
C GLY A 175 -12.34 -16.70 17.41
N LYS A 176 -13.11 -17.07 16.40
CA LYS A 176 -13.11 -18.45 15.84
C LYS A 176 -12.07 -18.68 14.75
N VAL A 177 -11.68 -17.63 14.01
CA VAL A 177 -10.81 -17.73 12.84
C VAL A 177 -9.57 -16.85 13.02
N HIS A 178 -8.39 -17.47 12.97
CA HIS A 178 -7.08 -16.80 13.05
C HIS A 178 -6.30 -17.09 11.76
N ILE A 179 -6.40 -16.18 10.81
CA ILE A 179 -5.81 -16.31 9.47
C ILE A 179 -5.23 -14.96 9.01
N THR A 180 -4.38 -15.02 8.01
CA THR A 180 -3.98 -13.92 7.14
C THR A 180 -3.96 -14.41 5.70
N ASP A 181 -3.95 -13.51 4.72
CA ASP A 181 -3.71 -13.91 3.34
C ASP A 181 -2.22 -13.85 2.97
N ALA A 182 -1.87 -14.47 1.83
CA ALA A 182 -0.49 -14.53 1.37
C ALA A 182 0.10 -13.14 1.08
N THR A 183 -0.71 -12.16 0.68
CA THR A 183 -0.22 -10.80 0.37
C THR A 183 0.16 -10.04 1.63
N ASN A 184 -0.59 -10.17 2.73
CA ASN A 184 -0.24 -9.62 4.03
C ASN A 184 0.92 -10.38 4.68
N ALA A 185 0.93 -11.72 4.62
CA ALA A 185 2.04 -12.54 5.12
C ALA A 185 3.37 -12.15 4.47
N ALA A 186 3.38 -11.90 3.16
CA ALA A 186 4.57 -11.47 2.41
C ALA A 186 5.15 -10.13 2.89
N ARG A 187 4.43 -9.35 3.73
CA ARG A 187 4.90 -8.06 4.26
C ARG A 187 5.45 -8.14 5.67
N THR A 188 5.59 -9.34 6.21
CA THR A 188 6.01 -9.53 7.61
C THR A 188 7.51 -9.63 7.82
N MET A 189 8.31 -9.87 6.76
CA MET A 189 9.75 -10.17 6.79
C MET A 189 10.09 -11.49 7.53
N ILE A 190 9.09 -12.35 7.74
CA ILE A 190 9.26 -13.70 8.34
C ILE A 190 8.55 -14.78 7.52
N PHE A 191 8.10 -14.45 6.30
CA PHE A 191 7.35 -15.34 5.41
C PHE A 191 8.16 -15.66 4.15
N ASP A 192 8.32 -16.94 3.86
CA ASP A 192 8.95 -17.40 2.61
C ASP A 192 7.95 -17.33 1.47
N ILE A 193 8.16 -16.37 0.56
CA ILE A 193 7.26 -16.14 -0.59
C ILE A 193 7.33 -17.24 -1.65
N HIS A 194 8.32 -18.12 -1.61
CA HIS A 194 8.49 -19.23 -2.55
C HIS A 194 7.84 -20.51 -2.02
N ARG A 195 8.00 -20.79 -0.71
CA ARG A 195 7.40 -21.96 -0.06
C ARG A 195 5.98 -21.71 0.42
N LEU A 196 5.57 -20.43 0.51
CA LEU A 196 4.28 -19.97 1.02
C LEU A 196 4.05 -20.44 2.49
N ASP A 197 5.09 -20.35 3.30
CA ASP A 197 5.05 -20.68 4.72
C ASP A 197 5.98 -19.74 5.52
N TRP A 198 5.81 -19.72 6.83
CA TRP A 198 6.68 -18.99 7.74
C TRP A 198 8.10 -19.57 7.72
N ASP A 199 9.11 -18.71 7.69
CA ASP A 199 10.52 -19.12 7.63
C ASP A 199 11.10 -19.36 9.04
N ASP A 200 11.44 -20.59 9.32
CA ASP A 200 11.93 -20.99 10.66
C ASP A 200 13.25 -20.30 11.05
N THR A 201 14.13 -19.99 10.08
CA THR A 201 15.39 -19.27 10.34
C THR A 201 15.13 -17.85 10.84
N LEU A 202 14.17 -17.15 10.20
CA LEU A 202 13.80 -15.79 10.60
C LEU A 202 13.00 -15.77 11.89
N LEU A 203 12.17 -16.79 12.13
CA LEU A 203 11.47 -16.95 13.41
C LEU A 203 12.47 -17.17 14.56
N GLU A 204 13.48 -18.02 14.37
CA GLU A 204 14.54 -18.25 15.36
C GLU A 204 15.37 -16.99 15.61
N ALA A 205 15.80 -16.29 14.54
CA ALA A 205 16.60 -15.07 14.64
C ALA A 205 15.88 -13.93 15.39
N LEU A 206 14.55 -13.85 15.21
CA LEU A 206 13.70 -12.85 15.90
C LEU A 206 13.09 -13.39 17.19
N ASP A 207 13.34 -14.67 17.54
CA ASP A 207 12.80 -15.32 18.73
C ASP A 207 11.25 -15.19 18.78
N ILE A 208 10.59 -15.55 17.66
CA ILE A 208 9.13 -15.48 17.48
C ILE A 208 8.55 -16.89 17.54
N PRO A 209 7.71 -17.23 18.53
CA PRO A 209 7.06 -18.54 18.62
C PRO A 209 6.09 -18.76 17.45
N ARG A 210 6.28 -19.84 16.68
CA ARG A 210 5.42 -20.18 15.54
C ARG A 210 3.93 -20.33 15.94
N ALA A 211 3.67 -20.73 17.18
CA ALA A 211 2.31 -20.95 17.70
C ALA A 211 1.43 -19.69 17.74
N MET A 212 2.04 -18.50 17.69
CA MET A 212 1.31 -17.23 17.69
C MET A 212 0.93 -16.75 16.30
N LEU A 213 1.45 -17.40 15.23
CA LEU A 213 1.26 -16.94 13.86
C LEU A 213 -0.07 -17.42 13.26
N PRO A 214 -0.73 -16.61 12.41
CA PRO A 214 -1.97 -17.01 11.74
C PRO A 214 -1.69 -18.06 10.65
N ARG A 215 -2.70 -18.88 10.34
CA ARG A 215 -2.67 -19.71 9.13
C ARG A 215 -2.73 -18.81 7.90
N VAL A 216 -1.84 -19.02 6.95
CA VAL A 216 -1.82 -18.28 5.68
C VAL A 216 -2.82 -18.92 4.71
N CYS A 217 -3.63 -18.09 4.07
CA CYS A 217 -4.72 -18.49 3.18
C CYS A 217 -4.57 -17.87 1.79
N SER A 218 -5.36 -18.39 0.87
CA SER A 218 -5.63 -17.73 -0.43
C SER A 218 -6.24 -16.35 -0.20
N SER A 219 -5.99 -15.42 -1.14
CA SER A 219 -6.60 -14.08 -1.08
C SER A 219 -8.11 -14.10 -1.44
N SER A 220 -8.60 -15.20 -2.00
CA SER A 220 -10.01 -15.39 -2.40
C SER A 220 -10.46 -16.80 -2.03
N GLU A 221 -11.05 -16.93 -0.84
CA GLU A 221 -11.71 -18.13 -0.32
C GLU A 221 -12.67 -17.73 0.81
N VAL A 222 -13.63 -18.56 1.16
CA VAL A 222 -14.50 -18.31 2.32
C VAL A 222 -13.79 -18.74 3.60
N TYR A 223 -13.43 -17.78 4.43
CA TYR A 223 -12.64 -17.99 5.66
C TYR A 223 -13.53 -18.24 6.89
N GLY A 224 -14.73 -17.71 6.89
CA GLY A 224 -15.72 -17.74 7.97
C GLY A 224 -16.85 -16.77 7.68
N SER A 225 -17.65 -16.44 8.68
CA SER A 225 -18.74 -15.48 8.52
C SER A 225 -18.87 -14.55 9.72
N VAL A 226 -19.42 -13.37 9.49
CA VAL A 226 -19.94 -12.49 10.53
C VAL A 226 -21.44 -12.69 10.68
N SER A 227 -21.89 -12.90 11.92
CA SER A 227 -23.32 -13.04 12.23
C SER A 227 -23.90 -11.69 12.64
N LEU A 228 -24.90 -11.22 11.88
CA LEU A 228 -25.60 -9.96 12.11
C LEU A 228 -27.12 -10.22 12.25
N PRO A 229 -27.87 -9.34 12.92
CA PRO A 229 -29.32 -9.35 12.81
C PRO A 229 -29.73 -9.24 11.33
N GLY A 230 -30.41 -10.25 10.81
CA GLY A 230 -30.85 -10.33 9.40
C GLY A 230 -30.05 -11.30 8.54
N GLY A 231 -29.00 -11.92 9.04
CA GLY A 231 -28.27 -12.99 8.35
C GLY A 231 -26.75 -13.01 8.58
N ASP A 232 -26.15 -14.11 8.17
CA ASP A 232 -24.70 -14.29 8.18
C ASP A 232 -24.12 -13.83 6.85
N ILE A 233 -23.00 -13.10 6.91
CA ILE A 233 -22.27 -12.66 5.71
C ILE A 233 -20.92 -13.37 5.68
N PRO A 234 -20.58 -14.12 4.60
CA PRO A 234 -19.27 -14.75 4.46
C PRO A 234 -18.14 -13.71 4.35
N ILE A 235 -17.02 -13.94 5.01
CA ILE A 235 -15.78 -13.21 4.78
C ILE A 235 -15.01 -14.01 3.72
N ALA A 236 -14.78 -13.42 2.54
CA ALA A 236 -14.42 -14.21 1.36
C ALA A 236 -13.31 -13.63 0.48
N GLY A 237 -12.76 -12.47 0.82
CA GLY A 237 -11.64 -11.85 0.13
C GLY A 237 -10.76 -11.10 1.10
N ILE A 238 -9.43 -11.25 0.99
CA ILE A 238 -8.45 -10.50 1.80
C ILE A 238 -7.25 -10.18 0.92
N ALA A 239 -6.80 -8.93 0.96
CA ALA A 239 -5.50 -8.53 0.41
C ALA A 239 -5.00 -7.25 1.06
N GLY A 240 -3.67 -7.10 1.16
CA GLY A 240 -3.05 -5.83 1.49
C GLY A 240 -3.47 -4.73 0.53
N ASP A 241 -3.53 -3.48 0.98
CA ASP A 241 -4.11 -2.35 0.25
C ASP A 241 -3.53 -2.15 -1.16
N GLN A 242 -2.21 -2.26 -1.30
CA GLN A 242 -1.55 -2.07 -2.58
C GLN A 242 -1.78 -3.23 -3.55
N GLN A 243 -1.85 -4.46 -3.02
CA GLN A 243 -2.19 -5.66 -3.79
C GLN A 243 -3.67 -5.66 -4.18
N ALA A 244 -4.56 -5.26 -3.28
CA ALA A 244 -5.97 -5.08 -3.60
C ALA A 244 -6.16 -4.03 -4.71
N ALA A 245 -5.44 -2.90 -4.64
CA ALA A 245 -5.47 -1.89 -5.71
C ALA A 245 -4.95 -2.44 -7.06
N LEU A 246 -3.88 -3.25 -7.05
CA LEU A 246 -3.38 -3.91 -8.26
C LEU A 246 -4.45 -4.82 -8.87
N PHE A 247 -5.14 -5.59 -8.03
CA PHE A 247 -6.22 -6.49 -8.45
C PHE A 247 -7.47 -5.71 -8.92
N GLY A 248 -7.86 -4.64 -8.21
CA GLY A 248 -8.98 -3.76 -8.57
C GLY A 248 -8.75 -2.98 -9.87
N GLN A 249 -7.49 -2.71 -10.21
CA GLN A 249 -7.09 -2.15 -11.51
C GLN A 249 -7.03 -3.22 -12.62
N THR A 250 -7.41 -4.46 -12.32
CA THR A 250 -7.36 -5.60 -13.25
C THR A 250 -5.97 -5.85 -13.87
N CYS A 251 -4.91 -5.56 -13.12
CA CYS A 251 -3.53 -5.80 -13.52
C CYS A 251 -3.17 -7.28 -13.34
N PHE A 252 -3.77 -8.15 -14.16
CA PHE A 252 -3.70 -9.61 -14.03
C PHE A 252 -2.60 -10.28 -14.83
N ALA A 253 -2.04 -9.60 -15.83
CA ALA A 253 -0.97 -10.14 -16.65
C ALA A 253 0.41 -9.64 -16.21
N ALA A 254 1.44 -10.44 -16.46
CA ALA A 254 2.82 -10.01 -16.28
C ALA A 254 3.11 -8.74 -17.11
N GLY A 255 3.68 -7.72 -16.50
CA GLY A 255 3.91 -6.41 -17.09
C GLY A 255 2.78 -5.40 -16.86
N ASP A 256 1.60 -5.81 -16.39
CA ASP A 256 0.58 -4.85 -15.95
C ASP A 256 1.04 -4.14 -14.67
N ALA A 257 0.81 -2.84 -14.60
CA ALA A 257 1.23 -2.06 -13.43
C ALA A 257 0.20 -1.01 -13.03
N LYS A 258 0.20 -0.71 -11.73
CA LYS A 258 -0.59 0.39 -11.16
C LYS A 258 0.27 1.30 -10.29
N ASN A 259 -0.08 2.57 -10.20
CA ASN A 259 0.48 3.49 -9.22
C ASN A 259 -0.63 4.22 -8.46
N THR A 260 -0.57 4.14 -7.14
CA THR A 260 -1.48 4.91 -6.25
C THR A 260 -0.79 6.21 -5.87
N TYR A 261 -1.39 7.35 -6.27
CA TYR A 261 -0.91 8.70 -5.97
C TYR A 261 -1.61 9.24 -4.71
N GLY A 262 -1.05 8.93 -3.55
CA GLY A 262 -1.49 9.41 -2.23
C GLY A 262 -0.53 10.44 -1.64
N THR A 263 -0.38 10.43 -0.32
CA THR A 263 0.67 11.17 0.40
C THR A 263 2.05 10.79 -0.12
N GLY A 264 2.32 9.49 -0.29
CA GLY A 264 3.38 8.93 -1.11
C GLY A 264 2.82 8.34 -2.41
N CYS A 265 3.70 7.71 -3.23
CA CYS A 265 3.26 6.92 -4.37
C CYS A 265 3.71 5.47 -4.19
N PHE A 266 2.81 4.53 -4.51
CA PHE A 266 3.08 3.10 -4.41
C PHE A 266 2.84 2.45 -5.76
N LEU A 267 3.94 2.09 -6.40
CA LEU A 267 3.98 1.48 -7.73
C LEU A 267 4.14 -0.03 -7.59
N LEU A 268 3.23 -0.79 -8.13
CA LEU A 268 3.31 -2.25 -8.23
C LEU A 268 3.22 -2.68 -9.69
N MET A 269 4.10 -3.60 -10.09
CA MET A 269 4.08 -4.27 -11.38
C MET A 269 3.92 -5.78 -11.17
N ASN A 270 2.90 -6.38 -11.77
CA ASN A 270 2.72 -7.82 -11.80
C ASN A 270 3.85 -8.47 -12.60
N THR A 271 4.57 -9.44 -12.02
CA THR A 271 5.66 -10.17 -12.67
C THR A 271 5.25 -11.59 -13.10
N GLY A 272 3.96 -11.93 -12.98
CA GLY A 272 3.44 -13.27 -13.26
C GLY A 272 3.78 -14.26 -12.16
N THR A 273 3.95 -15.52 -12.51
CA THR A 273 4.18 -16.63 -11.57
C THR A 273 5.63 -16.79 -11.14
N THR A 274 6.52 -15.90 -11.56
CA THR A 274 7.95 -15.93 -11.22
C THR A 274 8.29 -14.73 -10.34
N ALA A 275 8.83 -14.99 -9.16
CA ALA A 275 9.38 -13.94 -8.30
C ALA A 275 10.60 -13.32 -8.96
N CYS A 276 10.54 -12.02 -9.24
CA CYS A 276 11.63 -11.27 -9.85
C CYS A 276 12.48 -10.64 -8.74
N GLU A 277 13.68 -11.13 -8.51
CA GLU A 277 14.62 -10.49 -7.57
C GLU A 277 15.11 -9.17 -8.14
N SER A 278 14.84 -8.07 -7.42
CA SER A 278 15.29 -6.76 -7.85
C SER A 278 16.76 -6.52 -7.55
N LYS A 279 17.49 -6.01 -8.57
CA LYS A 279 18.87 -5.52 -8.45
C LYS A 279 18.93 -3.99 -8.42
N ASN A 280 17.79 -3.32 -8.55
CA ASN A 280 17.67 -1.88 -8.64
C ASN A 280 16.89 -1.26 -7.47
N GLY A 281 16.94 -1.90 -6.28
CA GLY A 281 16.39 -1.34 -5.06
C GLY A 281 14.87 -1.45 -4.91
N LEU A 282 14.19 -2.29 -5.68
CA LEU A 282 12.76 -2.57 -5.53
C LEU A 282 12.56 -3.75 -4.57
N LEU A 283 11.31 -3.89 -4.10
CA LEU A 283 10.89 -5.05 -3.31
C LEU A 283 10.20 -6.07 -4.20
N THR A 284 10.43 -7.36 -3.92
CA THR A 284 9.63 -8.45 -4.49
C THR A 284 8.60 -8.87 -3.45
N THR A 285 7.35 -9.02 -3.87
CA THR A 285 6.26 -9.40 -2.96
C THR A 285 5.26 -10.30 -3.67
N ILE A 286 4.36 -10.93 -2.92
CA ILE A 286 3.21 -11.60 -3.51
C ILE A 286 2.21 -10.54 -3.98
N GLY A 287 1.87 -10.58 -5.27
CA GLY A 287 0.84 -9.72 -5.86
C GLY A 287 -0.56 -10.21 -5.53
N ILE A 288 -0.78 -11.52 -5.67
CA ILE A 288 -2.03 -12.21 -5.31
C ILE A 288 -1.81 -13.72 -5.24
N GLN A 289 -2.60 -14.42 -4.42
CA GLN A 289 -2.65 -15.88 -4.41
C GLN A 289 -4.10 -16.34 -4.43
N ILE A 290 -4.51 -17.02 -5.51
CA ILE A 290 -5.89 -17.48 -5.72
C ILE A 290 -5.86 -18.89 -6.31
N SER A 291 -6.68 -19.80 -5.75
CA SER A 291 -6.88 -21.15 -6.28
C SER A 291 -5.57 -21.94 -6.50
N GLY A 292 -4.58 -21.74 -5.64
CA GLY A 292 -3.26 -22.40 -5.72
C GLY A 292 -2.27 -21.73 -6.69
N GLU A 293 -2.69 -20.71 -7.45
CA GLU A 293 -1.80 -19.90 -8.27
C GLU A 293 -1.30 -18.70 -7.48
N THR A 294 0.02 -18.50 -7.46
CA THR A 294 0.66 -17.32 -6.88
C THR A 294 1.22 -16.45 -7.99
N GLN A 295 0.83 -15.18 -8.00
CA GLN A 295 1.45 -14.14 -8.83
C GLN A 295 2.25 -13.21 -7.95
N TYR A 296 3.42 -12.82 -8.44
CA TYR A 296 4.33 -11.92 -7.74
C TYR A 296 4.25 -10.51 -8.31
N ALA A 297 4.77 -9.57 -7.55
CA ALA A 297 4.90 -8.19 -8.00
C ALA A 297 6.24 -7.59 -7.56
N LEU A 298 6.78 -6.69 -8.39
CA LEU A 298 7.78 -5.72 -7.97
C LEU A 298 7.08 -4.50 -7.40
N GLU A 299 7.57 -4.02 -6.26
CA GLU A 299 7.05 -2.83 -5.58
C GLU A 299 8.13 -1.77 -5.41
N GLY A 300 7.80 -0.53 -5.75
CA GLY A 300 8.60 0.65 -5.43
C GLY A 300 7.75 1.71 -4.76
N SER A 301 8.32 2.38 -3.74
CA SER A 301 7.63 3.39 -2.95
C SER A 301 8.32 4.73 -3.08
N VAL A 302 7.55 5.78 -3.38
CA VAL A 302 7.93 7.18 -3.29
C VAL A 302 7.37 7.71 -1.97
N PHE A 303 8.23 8.15 -1.06
CA PHE A 303 7.78 8.56 0.29
C PHE A 303 7.03 9.90 0.27
N VAL A 304 7.43 10.81 -0.61
CA VAL A 304 6.83 12.14 -0.73
C VAL A 304 6.22 12.33 -2.13
N GLY A 305 4.95 11.92 -2.27
CA GLY A 305 4.12 12.15 -3.44
C GLY A 305 3.26 13.41 -3.26
N GLY A 306 1.94 13.26 -3.07
CA GLY A 306 1.04 14.39 -2.80
C GLY A 306 1.39 15.21 -1.56
N ALA A 307 2.21 14.68 -0.66
CA ALA A 307 2.71 15.42 0.51
C ALA A 307 3.47 16.70 0.14
N VAL A 308 4.17 16.75 -1.01
CA VAL A 308 4.84 17.98 -1.46
C VAL A 308 3.84 19.08 -1.79
N ILE A 309 2.66 18.72 -2.30
CA ILE A 309 1.59 19.68 -2.60
C ILE A 309 0.92 20.16 -1.30
N GLN A 310 0.74 19.26 -0.32
CA GLN A 310 0.26 19.64 1.00
C GLN A 310 1.24 20.60 1.69
N TRP A 311 2.54 20.31 1.64
CA TRP A 311 3.58 21.19 2.18
C TRP A 311 3.57 22.60 1.54
N LEU A 312 3.40 22.69 0.21
CA LEU A 312 3.25 23.98 -0.47
C LEU A 312 1.99 24.75 -0.05
N ARG A 313 0.90 24.03 0.28
CA ARG A 313 -0.34 24.62 0.78
C ARG A 313 -0.21 25.07 2.23
N ASP A 314 0.22 24.17 3.12
CA ASP A 314 0.09 24.35 4.57
C ASP A 314 1.23 25.17 5.15
N GLU A 315 2.48 24.90 4.73
CA GLU A 315 3.68 25.56 5.26
C GLU A 315 4.10 26.77 4.40
N MET A 316 4.18 26.58 3.07
CA MET A 316 4.58 27.65 2.16
C MET A 316 3.44 28.63 1.85
N ARG A 317 2.16 28.21 2.06
CA ARG A 317 0.96 29.01 1.83
C ARG A 317 0.86 29.58 0.42
N PHE A 318 1.26 28.79 -0.57
CA PHE A 318 1.26 29.20 -1.96
C PHE A 318 -0.15 29.21 -2.57
N PHE A 319 -1.06 28.43 -2.01
CA PHE A 319 -2.48 28.35 -2.40
C PHE A 319 -3.29 27.81 -1.21
N SER A 320 -4.63 27.92 -1.31
CA SER A 320 -5.54 27.54 -0.22
C SER A 320 -6.00 26.09 -0.30
N GLU A 321 -6.12 25.53 -1.51
CA GLU A 321 -6.60 24.17 -1.71
C GLU A 321 -5.64 23.39 -2.63
N SER A 322 -5.40 22.11 -2.33
CA SER A 322 -4.44 21.28 -3.11
C SER A 322 -4.80 21.20 -4.60
N ARG A 323 -6.10 21.28 -4.95
CA ARG A 323 -6.56 21.30 -6.35
C ARG A 323 -6.12 22.53 -7.13
N ASP A 324 -5.76 23.64 -6.45
CA ASP A 324 -5.31 24.87 -7.11
C ASP A 324 -3.90 24.70 -7.70
N ALA A 325 -3.15 23.67 -7.28
CA ALA A 325 -1.81 23.41 -7.78
C ALA A 325 -1.79 23.21 -9.31
N GLU A 326 -2.75 22.46 -9.86
CA GLU A 326 -2.91 22.25 -11.30
C GLU A 326 -3.08 23.60 -12.05
N TYR A 327 -3.93 24.47 -11.54
CA TYR A 327 -4.17 25.80 -12.14
C TYR A 327 -2.91 26.64 -12.13
N TYR A 328 -2.16 26.70 -11.03
CA TYR A 328 -0.93 27.47 -10.96
C TYR A 328 0.19 26.88 -11.82
N ALA A 329 0.34 25.57 -11.86
CA ALA A 329 1.33 24.91 -12.71
C ALA A 329 1.10 25.16 -14.20
N SER A 330 -0.18 25.25 -14.62
CA SER A 330 -0.55 25.52 -16.01
C SER A 330 -0.31 26.97 -16.47
N LYS A 331 -0.08 27.91 -15.54
CA LYS A 331 0.18 29.33 -15.88
C LYS A 331 1.56 29.58 -16.46
N VAL A 332 2.49 28.66 -16.29
CA VAL A 332 3.85 28.77 -16.83
C VAL A 332 4.09 27.68 -17.86
N LYS A 333 4.87 28.02 -18.89
CA LYS A 333 5.16 27.08 -20.00
C LYS A 333 5.98 25.87 -19.57
N ASP A 334 6.91 26.09 -18.66
CA ASP A 334 7.82 25.10 -18.07
C ASP A 334 8.29 25.57 -16.69
N THR A 335 9.16 24.83 -16.03
CA THR A 335 9.68 25.18 -14.70
C THR A 335 10.77 26.29 -14.74
N GLY A 336 11.12 26.81 -15.91
CA GLY A 336 12.24 27.74 -16.06
C GLY A 336 13.60 27.14 -15.68
N GLY A 337 13.71 25.79 -15.70
CA GLY A 337 14.90 25.06 -15.27
C GLY A 337 14.96 24.76 -13.77
N VAL A 338 13.89 25.04 -13.04
CA VAL A 338 13.76 24.74 -11.61
C VAL A 338 13.39 23.27 -11.43
N TYR A 339 14.07 22.58 -10.51
CA TYR A 339 13.76 21.25 -10.00
C TYR A 339 13.59 21.30 -8.49
N LEU A 340 12.56 20.59 -7.99
CA LEU A 340 12.35 20.37 -6.57
C LEU A 340 12.51 18.89 -6.29
N VAL A 341 13.44 18.50 -5.44
CA VAL A 341 13.59 17.12 -4.94
C VAL A 341 12.96 17.06 -3.55
N PRO A 342 11.82 16.39 -3.37
CA PRO A 342 11.07 16.44 -2.11
C PRO A 342 11.53 15.36 -1.11
N ALA A 343 12.83 15.26 -0.85
CA ALA A 343 13.41 14.29 0.07
C ALA A 343 13.24 14.72 1.54
N PHE A 344 12.00 15.01 1.98
CA PHE A 344 11.73 15.54 3.33
C PHE A 344 12.09 14.55 4.44
N THR A 345 12.00 13.26 4.17
CA THR A 345 12.31 12.15 5.08
C THR A 345 13.31 11.17 4.45
N GLY A 346 14.21 11.68 3.60
CA GLY A 346 15.07 10.86 2.75
C GLY A 346 14.40 10.46 1.44
N LEU A 347 15.10 9.67 0.65
CA LEU A 347 14.61 9.10 -0.61
C LEU A 347 14.43 7.58 -0.47
N GLY A 348 13.29 7.07 -0.94
CA GLY A 348 13.01 5.65 -1.05
C GLY A 348 13.65 5.01 -2.29
N ALA A 349 13.02 3.96 -2.80
CA ALA A 349 13.48 3.29 -4.03
C ALA A 349 13.57 4.28 -5.22
N PRO A 350 14.55 4.13 -6.11
CA PRO A 350 15.65 3.18 -6.07
C PRO A 350 16.90 3.67 -5.28
N HIS A 351 16.85 4.86 -4.71
CA HIS A 351 18.02 5.52 -4.11
C HIS A 351 18.37 5.01 -2.71
N TRP A 352 17.37 4.76 -1.86
CA TRP A 352 17.50 4.29 -0.47
C TRP A 352 18.49 5.15 0.36
N ASP A 353 18.32 6.47 0.28
CA ASP A 353 19.14 7.43 1.01
C ASP A 353 18.32 8.13 2.11
N MET A 354 18.53 7.72 3.35
CA MET A 354 17.88 8.30 4.53
C MET A 354 18.47 9.66 4.92
N TYR A 355 19.67 10.00 4.43
CA TYR A 355 20.37 11.25 4.69
C TYR A 355 20.07 12.32 3.63
N ALA A 356 19.45 11.95 2.51
CA ALA A 356 18.97 12.92 1.54
C ALA A 356 17.99 13.91 2.18
N ARG A 357 18.01 15.17 1.76
CA ARG A 357 17.06 16.21 2.17
C ARG A 357 16.52 16.95 0.97
N GLY A 358 15.31 17.53 1.16
CA GLY A 358 14.66 18.31 0.12
C GLY A 358 15.51 19.44 -0.41
N CYS A 359 15.59 19.60 -1.73
CA CYS A 359 16.31 20.71 -2.34
C CYS A 359 15.51 21.34 -3.48
N LEU A 360 15.73 22.64 -3.67
CA LEU A 360 15.19 23.45 -4.77
C LEU A 360 16.35 24.03 -5.55
N ILE A 361 16.49 23.65 -6.81
CA ILE A 361 17.65 23.96 -7.65
C ILE A 361 17.21 24.63 -8.95
N GLY A 362 18.10 25.46 -9.56
CA GLY A 362 17.86 26.12 -10.84
C GLY A 362 17.15 27.46 -10.71
N LEU A 363 17.07 28.05 -9.52
CA LEU A 363 16.46 29.34 -9.28
C LEU A 363 17.21 30.47 -10.02
N THR A 364 16.45 31.34 -10.65
CA THR A 364 16.91 32.60 -11.24
C THR A 364 16.07 33.76 -10.73
N ARG A 365 16.47 34.98 -11.02
CA ARG A 365 15.67 36.17 -10.65
C ARG A 365 14.28 36.18 -11.29
N GLY A 366 14.07 35.45 -12.39
CA GLY A 366 12.80 35.32 -13.08
C GLY A 366 11.92 34.19 -12.55
N THR A 367 12.40 33.41 -11.59
CA THR A 367 11.61 32.32 -11.00
C THR A 367 10.45 32.87 -10.18
N THR A 368 9.26 32.39 -10.46
CA THR A 368 8.03 32.78 -9.74
C THR A 368 7.49 31.61 -8.93
N ARG A 369 6.49 31.85 -8.08
CA ARG A 369 5.77 30.85 -7.32
C ARG A 369 5.21 29.72 -8.21
N GLU A 370 4.69 30.07 -9.38
CA GLU A 370 4.11 29.14 -10.34
C GLU A 370 5.16 28.14 -10.87
N HIS A 371 6.40 28.58 -11.10
CA HIS A 371 7.50 27.69 -11.47
C HIS A 371 7.82 26.68 -10.36
N ILE A 372 7.79 27.11 -9.09
CA ILE A 372 8.04 26.20 -7.95
C ILE A 372 6.87 25.20 -7.80
N ILE A 373 5.62 25.65 -7.89
CA ILE A 373 4.44 24.77 -7.83
C ILE A 373 4.51 23.70 -8.94
N ARG A 374 4.86 24.13 -10.15
CA ARG A 374 5.01 23.23 -11.28
C ARG A 374 6.15 22.24 -11.07
N ALA A 375 7.31 22.69 -10.57
CA ALA A 375 8.45 21.82 -10.26
C ALA A 375 8.09 20.77 -9.19
N ALA A 376 7.24 21.12 -8.21
CA ALA A 376 6.74 20.19 -7.21
C ALA A 376 5.82 19.12 -7.82
N GLN A 377 4.91 19.47 -8.71
CA GLN A 377 4.08 18.49 -9.42
C GLN A 377 4.93 17.59 -10.35
N GLU A 378 5.83 18.20 -11.13
CA GLU A 378 6.73 17.43 -11.99
C GLU A 378 7.62 16.48 -11.18
N SER A 379 8.02 16.83 -9.94
CA SER A 379 8.85 15.98 -9.08
C SER A 379 8.18 14.66 -8.70
N ILE A 380 6.85 14.65 -8.55
CA ILE A 380 6.08 13.43 -8.29
C ILE A 380 6.23 12.47 -9.47
N ALA A 381 6.07 12.99 -10.68
CA ALA A 381 6.18 12.19 -11.91
C ALA A 381 7.61 11.70 -12.17
N TYR A 382 8.62 12.50 -11.86
CA TYR A 382 10.02 12.09 -11.99
C TYR A 382 10.34 10.92 -11.06
N GLN A 383 9.97 10.99 -9.78
CA GLN A 383 10.18 9.91 -8.82
C GLN A 383 9.48 8.60 -9.25
N VAL A 384 8.25 8.69 -9.75
CA VAL A 384 7.54 7.51 -10.29
C VAL A 384 8.26 6.98 -11.53
N ASN A 385 8.80 7.84 -12.40
CA ASN A 385 9.58 7.41 -13.55
C ASN A 385 10.90 6.72 -13.15
N ASP A 386 11.54 7.11 -12.05
CA ASP A 386 12.72 6.42 -11.53
C ASP A 386 12.37 4.97 -11.15
N LEU A 387 11.21 4.76 -10.49
CA LEU A 387 10.71 3.42 -10.17
C LEU A 387 10.41 2.60 -11.43
N LEU A 388 9.73 3.18 -12.42
CA LEU A 388 9.42 2.52 -13.69
C LEU A 388 10.71 2.13 -14.44
N THR A 389 11.72 2.98 -14.39
CA THR A 389 13.04 2.71 -14.98
C THR A 389 13.73 1.55 -14.25
N ALA A 390 13.67 1.50 -12.92
CA ALA A 390 14.19 0.38 -12.13
C ALA A 390 13.45 -0.93 -12.47
N MET A 391 12.11 -0.91 -12.54
CA MET A 391 11.30 -2.07 -12.94
C MET A 391 11.65 -2.58 -14.33
N LYS A 392 11.82 -1.68 -15.29
CA LYS A 392 12.24 -2.05 -16.64
C LYS A 392 13.63 -2.70 -16.67
N ARG A 393 14.57 -2.22 -15.86
CA ARG A 393 15.91 -2.81 -15.75
C ARG A 393 15.87 -4.21 -15.14
N ASP A 394 15.01 -4.44 -14.13
CA ASP A 394 14.89 -5.74 -13.46
C ASP A 394 14.14 -6.78 -14.31
N THR A 395 13.06 -6.39 -14.99
CA THR A 395 12.20 -7.30 -15.74
C THR A 395 12.57 -7.42 -17.22
N GLY A 396 13.35 -6.48 -17.75
CA GLY A 396 13.59 -6.35 -19.19
C GLY A 396 12.37 -5.89 -20.01
N THR A 397 11.23 -5.62 -19.36
CA THR A 397 9.96 -5.26 -20.01
C THR A 397 9.70 -3.77 -19.87
N ALA A 398 9.47 -3.09 -21.00
CA ALA A 398 8.99 -1.72 -21.00
C ALA A 398 7.48 -1.68 -20.75
N LEU A 399 7.05 -0.79 -19.86
CA LEU A 399 5.64 -0.59 -19.58
C LEU A 399 4.96 0.14 -20.75
N SER A 400 3.88 -0.42 -21.29
CA SER A 400 3.07 0.23 -22.33
C SER A 400 1.99 1.13 -21.75
N SER A 401 1.45 0.76 -20.58
CA SER A 401 0.44 1.52 -19.88
C SER A 401 0.56 1.38 -18.37
N LEU A 402 0.22 2.45 -17.65
CA LEU A 402 0.17 2.49 -16.19
C LEU A 402 -1.25 2.86 -15.76
N SER A 403 -1.87 1.99 -14.97
CA SER A 403 -3.15 2.28 -14.31
C SER A 403 -2.89 3.16 -13.07
N VAL A 404 -3.71 4.17 -12.85
CA VAL A 404 -3.49 5.15 -11.78
C VAL A 404 -4.73 5.33 -10.91
N ASP A 405 -4.51 5.53 -9.63
CA ASP A 405 -5.54 5.86 -8.64
C ASP A 405 -5.00 6.77 -7.53
N GLY A 406 -5.79 6.98 -6.49
CA GLY A 406 -5.46 7.89 -5.39
C GLY A 406 -5.82 9.34 -5.67
N GLY A 407 -5.72 10.18 -4.62
CA GLY A 407 -6.21 11.56 -4.66
C GLY A 407 -5.56 12.45 -5.71
N ALA A 408 -4.24 12.36 -5.86
CA ALA A 408 -3.50 13.20 -6.80
C ALA A 408 -3.61 12.75 -8.27
N SER A 409 -4.15 11.55 -8.54
CA SER A 409 -4.47 11.13 -9.92
C SER A 409 -5.61 11.95 -10.57
N ARG A 410 -6.30 12.79 -9.78
CA ARG A 410 -7.31 13.74 -10.28
C ARG A 410 -6.70 14.90 -11.05
N ASP A 411 -5.45 15.24 -10.77
CA ASP A 411 -4.71 16.33 -11.40
C ASP A 411 -4.33 15.90 -12.83
N SER A 412 -4.97 16.52 -13.82
CA SER A 412 -4.76 16.17 -15.23
C SER A 412 -3.41 16.67 -15.76
N PHE A 413 -2.88 17.76 -15.20
CA PHE A 413 -1.53 18.20 -15.52
C PHE A 413 -0.49 17.19 -15.09
N LEU A 414 -0.58 16.70 -13.84
CA LEU A 414 0.31 15.67 -13.32
C LEU A 414 0.22 14.38 -14.14
N MET A 415 -1.00 13.92 -14.49
CA MET A 415 -1.20 12.70 -15.25
C MET A 415 -0.65 12.79 -16.68
N GLN A 416 -0.85 13.92 -17.35
CA GLN A 416 -0.26 14.15 -18.67
C GLN A 416 1.26 14.24 -18.60
N PHE A 417 1.81 14.94 -17.62
CA PHE A 417 3.25 15.02 -17.44
C PHE A 417 3.86 13.65 -17.08
N GLN A 418 3.17 12.84 -16.27
CA GLN A 418 3.59 11.45 -15.99
C GLN A 418 3.64 10.62 -17.26
N SER A 419 2.62 10.72 -18.12
CA SER A 419 2.59 10.03 -19.41
C SER A 419 3.78 10.44 -20.28
N ASP A 420 4.01 11.74 -20.39
CA ASP A 420 5.07 12.33 -21.19
C ASP A 420 6.47 11.93 -20.73
N ILE A 421 6.72 11.98 -19.40
CA ILE A 421 8.06 11.70 -18.87
C ILE A 421 8.41 10.21 -18.83
N SER A 422 7.39 9.37 -18.63
CA SER A 422 7.57 7.91 -18.58
C SER A 422 7.43 7.23 -19.94
N ASP A 423 7.02 7.96 -20.98
CA ASP A 423 6.76 7.43 -22.33
C ASP A 423 5.80 6.24 -22.32
N CYS A 424 4.77 6.32 -21.50
CA CYS A 424 3.75 5.29 -21.40
C CYS A 424 2.35 5.90 -21.27
N THR A 425 1.33 5.16 -21.71
CA THR A 425 -0.06 5.60 -21.59
C THR A 425 -0.51 5.50 -20.13
N ILE A 426 -1.07 6.60 -19.58
CA ILE A 426 -1.68 6.60 -18.26
C ILE A 426 -3.18 6.32 -18.39
N ARG A 427 -3.69 5.37 -17.61
CA ARG A 427 -5.08 4.92 -17.62
C ARG A 427 -5.73 5.24 -16.27
N ARG A 428 -6.66 6.18 -16.23
CA ARG A 428 -7.42 6.52 -15.04
C ARG A 428 -8.78 5.84 -15.07
N PRO A 429 -9.17 5.05 -14.04
CA PRO A 429 -10.44 4.33 -14.02
C PRO A 429 -11.61 5.26 -13.66
N VAL A 430 -12.83 4.85 -14.05
CA VAL A 430 -14.08 5.47 -13.60
C VAL A 430 -14.24 5.33 -12.09
N ILE A 431 -14.06 4.10 -11.56
CA ILE A 431 -14.12 3.83 -10.13
C ILE A 431 -12.72 4.04 -9.54
N ARG A 432 -12.59 5.04 -8.68
CA ARG A 432 -11.29 5.44 -8.09
C ARG A 432 -10.98 4.75 -6.78
N GLU A 433 -11.97 4.12 -6.17
CA GLU A 433 -11.83 3.31 -4.94
C GLU A 433 -11.33 1.90 -5.30
N THR A 434 -10.20 1.83 -6.01
CA THR A 434 -9.66 0.60 -6.60
C THR A 434 -9.18 -0.38 -5.57
N THR A 435 -8.74 0.09 -4.41
CA THR A 435 -8.36 -0.74 -3.26
C THR A 435 -9.56 -1.52 -2.73
N ALA A 436 -10.66 -0.84 -2.43
CA ALA A 436 -11.90 -1.48 -1.99
C ALA A 436 -12.50 -2.36 -3.10
N LEU A 437 -12.41 -1.92 -4.37
CA LEU A 437 -12.87 -2.70 -5.52
C LEU A 437 -12.10 -4.02 -5.66
N GLY A 438 -10.79 -4.02 -5.39
CA GLY A 438 -9.99 -5.23 -5.40
C GLY A 438 -10.44 -6.24 -4.35
N ALA A 439 -10.67 -5.80 -3.11
CA ALA A 439 -11.23 -6.64 -2.06
C ALA A 439 -12.65 -7.16 -2.42
N CYS A 440 -13.46 -6.29 -3.04
CA CYS A 440 -14.77 -6.64 -3.57
C CYS A 440 -14.67 -7.76 -4.63
N TYR A 441 -13.75 -7.66 -5.58
CA TYR A 441 -13.52 -8.67 -6.61
C TYR A 441 -13.09 -10.01 -6.03
N LEU A 442 -12.17 -10.00 -5.06
CA LEU A 442 -11.72 -11.23 -4.39
C LEU A 442 -12.87 -11.94 -3.69
N ALA A 443 -13.69 -11.20 -2.94
CA ALA A 443 -14.87 -11.76 -2.28
C ALA A 443 -15.90 -12.26 -3.29
N GLY A 444 -16.14 -11.53 -4.37
CA GLY A 444 -17.11 -11.91 -5.41
C GLY A 444 -16.70 -13.14 -6.20
N LEU A 445 -15.39 -13.34 -6.44
CA LEU A 445 -14.87 -14.57 -7.04
C LEU A 445 -15.10 -15.78 -6.11
N ALA A 446 -14.78 -15.64 -4.81
CA ALA A 446 -14.95 -16.72 -3.84
C ALA A 446 -16.42 -17.10 -3.59
N THR A 447 -17.34 -16.15 -3.74
CA THR A 447 -18.79 -16.36 -3.53
C THR A 447 -19.58 -16.62 -4.81
N GLY A 448 -18.90 -16.61 -5.98
CA GLY A 448 -19.51 -16.91 -7.27
C GLY A 448 -20.40 -15.79 -7.85
N VAL A 449 -20.22 -14.55 -7.39
CA VAL A 449 -20.86 -13.37 -8.01
C VAL A 449 -20.22 -13.10 -9.38
N TRP A 450 -18.89 -13.25 -9.47
CA TRP A 450 -18.15 -13.29 -10.72
C TRP A 450 -17.39 -14.62 -10.84
N HIS A 451 -17.16 -15.07 -12.07
CA HIS A 451 -16.65 -16.42 -12.32
C HIS A 451 -15.20 -16.46 -12.83
N SER A 452 -14.67 -15.32 -13.28
CA SER A 452 -13.31 -15.26 -13.83
C SER A 452 -12.70 -13.86 -13.76
N ARG A 453 -11.37 -13.80 -13.87
CA ARG A 453 -10.62 -12.54 -14.01
C ARG A 453 -10.96 -11.82 -15.33
N GLU A 454 -11.30 -12.57 -16.38
CA GLU A 454 -11.70 -12.05 -17.69
C GLU A 454 -13.02 -11.30 -17.60
N GLU A 455 -13.98 -11.80 -16.83
CA GLU A 455 -15.23 -11.11 -16.54
C GLU A 455 -14.99 -9.77 -15.81
N LEU A 456 -14.11 -9.75 -14.81
CA LEU A 456 -13.72 -8.54 -14.09
C LEU A 456 -13.03 -7.52 -15.01
N LYS A 457 -12.18 -7.98 -15.96
CA LYS A 457 -11.55 -7.13 -16.97
C LYS A 457 -12.57 -6.42 -17.86
N GLN A 458 -13.66 -7.10 -18.23
CA GLN A 458 -14.73 -6.53 -19.06
C GLN A 458 -15.55 -5.45 -18.32
N LEU A 459 -15.64 -5.58 -17.02
CA LEU A 459 -16.33 -4.61 -16.16
C LEU A 459 -15.49 -3.35 -15.90
N TRP A 460 -14.16 -3.45 -15.94
CA TRP A 460 -13.26 -2.32 -15.70
C TRP A 460 -13.41 -1.27 -16.81
N ARG A 461 -13.66 -0.02 -16.44
CA ARG A 461 -13.89 1.08 -17.39
C ARG A 461 -12.84 2.18 -17.18
N CYS A 462 -12.25 2.62 -18.30
CA CYS A 462 -11.36 3.77 -18.32
C CYS A 462 -12.17 5.06 -18.38
N ASP A 463 -11.89 6.00 -17.47
CA ASP A 463 -12.42 7.37 -17.51
C ASP A 463 -11.61 8.24 -18.48
N THR A 464 -10.29 8.26 -18.30
CA THR A 464 -9.41 9.13 -19.08
C THR A 464 -8.12 8.39 -19.45
N LEU A 465 -7.69 8.58 -20.70
CA LEU A 465 -6.39 8.16 -21.21
C LEU A 465 -5.51 9.37 -21.45
N TYR A 466 -4.28 9.31 -20.96
CA TYR A 466 -3.24 10.28 -21.26
C TYR A 466 -2.15 9.58 -22.06
N ALA A 467 -1.99 9.99 -23.33
CA ALA A 467 -0.96 9.44 -24.21
C ALA A 467 0.28 10.35 -24.22
N PRO A 468 1.49 9.77 -24.34
CA PRO A 468 2.72 10.57 -24.46
C PRO A 468 2.67 11.51 -25.66
N SER A 469 3.01 12.77 -25.42
CA SER A 469 3.03 13.82 -26.44
C SER A 469 4.32 14.62 -26.48
N MET A 470 5.20 14.41 -25.49
CA MET A 470 6.47 15.14 -25.35
C MET A 470 7.51 14.62 -26.34
N ASP A 471 8.22 15.54 -27.00
CA ASP A 471 9.39 15.23 -27.82
C ASP A 471 10.49 14.53 -27.02
N GLU A 472 11.11 13.51 -27.62
CA GLU A 472 12.12 12.67 -26.93
C GLU A 472 13.35 13.46 -26.46
N ASN A 473 13.82 14.46 -27.22
CA ASN A 473 14.98 15.25 -26.82
C ASN A 473 14.62 16.12 -25.60
N LYS A 474 13.40 16.67 -25.57
CA LYS A 474 12.89 17.40 -24.40
C LYS A 474 12.81 16.47 -23.19
N ARG A 475 12.25 15.27 -23.33
CA ARG A 475 12.16 14.28 -22.27
C ARG A 475 13.54 13.93 -21.70
N ARG A 476 14.50 13.59 -22.54
CA ARG A 476 15.89 13.29 -22.13
C ARG A 476 16.53 14.46 -21.39
N LYS A 477 16.33 15.69 -21.86
CA LYS A 477 16.86 16.89 -21.20
C LYS A 477 16.28 17.06 -19.79
N LEU A 478 14.96 16.87 -19.64
CA LEU A 478 14.28 16.98 -18.35
C LEU A 478 14.77 15.89 -17.37
N LEU A 479 14.85 14.64 -17.82
CA LEU A 479 15.36 13.52 -16.99
C LEU A 479 16.82 13.74 -16.59
N SER A 480 17.69 14.19 -17.51
CA SER A 480 19.08 14.53 -17.16
C SER A 480 19.18 15.66 -16.14
N GLY A 481 18.25 16.63 -16.18
CA GLY A 481 18.15 17.69 -15.17
C GLY A 481 17.71 17.17 -13.81
N TRP A 482 16.73 16.25 -13.81
CA TRP A 482 16.26 15.57 -12.61
C TRP A 482 17.38 14.75 -11.94
N ASP A 483 18.09 13.92 -12.68
CA ASP A 483 19.22 13.13 -12.17
C ASP A 483 20.27 14.03 -11.47
N LYS A 484 20.57 15.19 -12.08
CA LYS A 484 21.49 16.17 -11.48
C LYS A 484 20.94 16.78 -10.20
N ALA A 485 19.63 17.04 -10.15
CA ALA A 485 18.98 17.60 -8.96
C ALA A 485 18.97 16.60 -7.80
N VAL A 486 18.61 15.35 -8.07
CA VAL A 486 18.70 14.25 -7.09
C VAL A 486 20.11 14.11 -6.55
N GLY A 487 21.14 14.07 -7.42
CA GLY A 487 22.53 13.98 -7.00
C GLY A 487 23.02 15.15 -6.13
N ARG A 488 22.28 16.28 -6.02
CA ARG A 488 22.56 17.38 -5.09
C ARG A 488 21.84 17.26 -3.76
N SER A 489 20.85 16.39 -3.65
CA SER A 489 20.08 16.15 -2.43
C SER A 489 20.59 14.96 -1.61
N LEU A 490 21.38 14.07 -2.24
CA LEU A 490 21.92 12.88 -1.59
C LEU A 490 22.93 13.24 -0.50
N ASP A 491 22.98 12.40 0.55
CA ASP A 491 23.96 12.48 1.64
C ASP A 491 24.11 13.90 2.24
N TRP A 492 22.98 14.59 2.40
CA TRP A 492 22.95 15.97 2.87
C TRP A 492 23.04 16.09 4.39
N ALA A 493 22.33 15.24 5.13
CA ALA A 493 22.34 15.29 6.59
C ALA A 493 23.58 14.61 7.16
N GLU A 494 24.04 15.10 8.32
CA GLU A 494 25.13 14.46 9.07
C GLU A 494 24.72 13.08 9.58
N HIS A 495 25.65 12.13 9.57
CA HIS A 495 25.48 10.74 10.02
C HIS A 495 25.42 10.64 11.55
#